data_535d846e96e8659d3fa9dbe8cea64862
#
_entry.id   535d846e96e8659d3fa9dbe8cea64862
#
_cell.length_a   1.000
_cell.length_b   1.000
_cell.length_c   1.000
_cell.angle_alpha   90.00
_cell.angle_beta   90.00
_cell.angle_gamma   90.00
#
_symmetry.space_group_name_H-M   'P 1'
#
loop_
_entity.id
_entity.type
_entity.pdbx_description
1 polymer ?
#
loop_
_entity_poly.entity_id
_entity_poly.type
_entity_poly.pdbx_seq_one_letter_code
_entity_poly.pdbx_strand_id
1 'polypeptide(L)'
;MNLLTKISLSKSQNQIDYSSQLLLLGSCFSENIGAKLEYYKFQGLQNPFGILFHPLAIEKVIQRAVQEYVYTEDDVFFLNEQWHCFDAHSELSNPSKEKIISDLNLEVEQTLVQLKQTSHVII
;
A
#
# COMPACT_ATOMS: atom_id res chain seq x y z
N MET A 1 11.09 1.47 42.44
CA MET A 1 10.15 0.63 41.63
C MET A 1 10.49 0.81 40.16
N ASN A 2 10.77 -0.27 39.48
CA ASN A 2 11.00 -0.20 38.01
C ASN A 2 9.70 -0.53 37.30
N LEU A 3 9.10 0.46 36.66
CA LEU A 3 7.82 0.31 35.92
C LEU A 3 8.04 -0.05 34.45
N LEU A 4 9.29 -0.30 34.05
CA LEU A 4 9.63 -0.63 32.67
C LEU A 4 9.85 -2.14 32.53
N THR A 5 9.11 -2.77 31.62
CA THR A 5 9.41 -4.12 31.16
C THR A 5 10.51 -4.03 30.10
N LYS A 6 11.69 -4.56 30.43
CA LYS A 6 12.79 -4.63 29.46
C LYS A 6 12.55 -5.83 28.55
N ILE A 7 12.37 -5.56 27.26
CA ILE A 7 12.28 -6.58 26.21
C ILE A 7 13.64 -6.65 25.51
N SER A 8 14.28 -7.82 25.61
CA SER A 8 15.54 -8.07 24.88
C SER A 8 15.22 -8.36 23.42
N LEU A 9 15.63 -7.46 22.54
CA LEU A 9 15.50 -7.64 21.09
C LEU A 9 16.85 -8.06 20.51
N SER A 10 16.87 -9.15 19.77
CA SER A 10 18.03 -9.53 18.97
C SER A 10 18.05 -8.73 17.66
N LYS A 11 19.27 -8.42 17.20
CA LYS A 11 19.44 -7.74 15.90
C LYS A 11 18.98 -8.65 14.77
N SER A 12 18.10 -8.15 13.90
CA SER A 12 17.69 -8.88 12.69
C SER A 12 18.86 -9.00 11.72
N GLN A 13 18.92 -10.13 11.00
CA GLN A 13 19.92 -10.34 9.95
C GLN A 13 19.67 -9.47 8.72
N ASN A 14 18.39 -9.27 8.38
CA ASN A 14 17.97 -8.43 7.25
C ASN A 14 17.49 -7.08 7.77
N GLN A 15 18.40 -6.16 8.00
CA GLN A 15 18.08 -4.83 8.53
C GLN A 15 17.67 -3.87 7.43
N ILE A 16 16.73 -2.97 7.79
CA ILE A 16 16.34 -1.86 6.92
C ILE A 16 17.43 -0.77 7.03
N ASP A 17 17.89 -0.31 5.88
CA ASP A 17 18.82 0.80 5.73
C ASP A 17 18.40 1.72 4.57
N TYR A 18 19.18 2.73 4.25
CA TYR A 18 18.87 3.69 3.20
C TYR A 18 18.93 3.13 1.77
N SER A 19 19.52 1.94 1.58
CA SER A 19 19.50 1.23 0.30
C SER A 19 18.29 0.31 0.16
N SER A 20 17.57 0.07 1.25
CA SER A 20 16.39 -0.79 1.26
C SER A 20 15.25 -0.19 0.46
N GLN A 21 14.52 -1.06 -0.26
CA GLN A 21 13.29 -0.71 -0.96
C GLN A 21 12.11 -1.27 -0.18
N LEU A 22 11.26 -0.40 0.34
CA LEU A 22 10.18 -0.77 1.24
C LEU A 22 8.83 -0.77 0.52
N LEU A 23 8.01 -1.76 0.81
CA LEU A 23 6.59 -1.77 0.45
C LEU A 23 5.77 -1.87 1.72
N LEU A 24 4.98 -0.85 2.01
CA LEU A 24 4.11 -0.80 3.17
C LEU A 24 2.65 -0.91 2.73
N LEU A 25 1.96 -1.89 3.25
CA LEU A 25 0.56 -2.17 2.94
C LEU A 25 -0.21 -2.37 4.25
N GLY A 26 -1.40 -1.83 4.32
CA GLY A 26 -2.28 -2.09 5.45
C GLY A 26 -3.01 -0.87 5.99
N SER A 27 -3.13 -0.81 7.30
CA SER A 27 -3.93 0.18 8.01
C SER A 27 -3.21 1.53 8.17
N CYS A 28 -3.83 2.41 8.94
CA CYS A 28 -3.22 3.69 9.33
C CYS A 28 -1.86 3.53 10.03
N PHE A 29 -1.58 2.38 10.67
CA PHE A 29 -0.25 2.09 11.20
C PHE A 29 0.81 2.09 10.11
N SER A 30 0.58 1.34 9.03
CA SER A 30 1.51 1.28 7.88
C SER A 30 1.69 2.66 7.24
N GLU A 31 0.63 3.45 7.16
CA GLU A 31 0.69 4.81 6.61
C GLU A 31 1.49 5.75 7.50
N ASN A 32 1.27 5.72 8.81
CA ASN A 32 2.00 6.56 9.76
C ASN A 32 3.49 6.18 9.84
N ILE A 33 3.82 4.90 9.84
CA ILE A 33 5.21 4.43 9.80
C ILE A 33 5.86 4.79 8.47
N GLY A 34 5.14 4.58 7.35
CA GLY A 34 5.60 4.94 6.02
C GLY A 34 5.92 6.44 5.90
N ALA A 35 5.06 7.30 6.41
CA ALA A 35 5.29 8.75 6.42
C ALA A 35 6.54 9.14 7.23
N LYS A 36 6.79 8.47 8.35
CA LYS A 36 8.02 8.68 9.14
C LYS A 36 9.27 8.21 8.39
N LEU A 37 9.21 7.04 7.77
CA LEU A 37 10.31 6.51 6.99
C LEU A 37 10.64 7.44 5.81
N GLU A 38 9.62 7.94 5.12
CA GLU A 38 9.78 8.93 4.04
C GLU A 38 10.40 10.24 4.56
N TYR A 39 9.93 10.74 5.70
CA TYR A 39 10.52 11.93 6.34
C TYR A 39 12.02 11.76 6.60
N TYR A 40 12.44 10.58 7.05
CA TYR A 40 13.86 10.25 7.28
C TYR A 40 14.57 9.76 6.01
N LYS A 41 13.96 9.91 4.82
CA LYS A 41 14.57 9.63 3.52
C LYS A 41 14.80 8.15 3.21
N PHE A 42 14.09 7.26 3.85
CA PHE A 42 13.98 5.88 3.39
C PHE A 42 13.18 5.80 2.09
N GLN A 43 13.47 4.80 1.27
CA GLN A 43 12.85 4.63 -0.04
C GLN A 43 11.74 3.57 0.02
N GLY A 44 10.64 3.82 -0.65
CA GLY A 44 9.56 2.84 -0.70
C GLY A 44 8.25 3.38 -1.26
N LEU A 45 7.28 2.49 -1.32
CA LEU A 45 5.90 2.77 -1.70
C LEU A 45 4.98 2.39 -0.53
N GLN A 46 4.04 3.27 -0.20
CA GLN A 46 3.10 3.03 0.89
C GLN A 46 1.66 3.10 0.37
N ASN A 47 0.86 2.11 0.74
CA ASN A 47 -0.57 2.05 0.49
C ASN A 47 -1.00 2.56 -0.91
N PRO A 48 -0.51 1.97 -2.00
CA PRO A 48 -0.84 2.45 -3.36
C PRO A 48 -2.35 2.45 -3.64
N PHE A 49 -3.09 1.50 -3.07
CA PHE A 49 -4.56 1.43 -3.17
C PHE A 49 -5.28 2.09 -1.98
N GLY A 50 -4.56 2.88 -1.18
CA GLY A 50 -5.04 3.44 0.07
C GLY A 50 -5.00 2.45 1.23
N ILE A 51 -5.54 2.86 2.37
CA ILE A 51 -5.58 2.04 3.59
C ILE A 51 -6.45 0.80 3.37
N LEU A 52 -5.90 -0.37 3.70
CA LEU A 52 -6.59 -1.66 3.64
C LEU A 52 -6.45 -2.37 5.00
N PHE A 53 -7.59 -2.71 5.61
CA PHE A 53 -7.60 -3.31 6.95
C PHE A 53 -7.60 -4.84 6.95
N HIS A 54 -8.11 -5.45 5.88
CA HIS A 54 -8.32 -6.89 5.84
C HIS A 54 -7.20 -7.58 5.04
N PRO A 55 -6.62 -8.68 5.55
CA PRO A 55 -5.56 -9.40 4.85
C PRO A 55 -5.94 -9.85 3.43
N LEU A 56 -7.17 -10.28 3.20
CA LEU A 56 -7.66 -10.66 1.87
C LEU A 56 -7.74 -9.46 0.91
N ALA A 57 -7.99 -8.26 1.42
CA ALA A 57 -7.95 -7.05 0.58
C ALA A 57 -6.52 -6.74 0.15
N ILE A 58 -5.56 -6.89 1.05
CA ILE A 58 -4.13 -6.73 0.76
C ILE A 58 -3.67 -7.78 -0.25
N GLU A 59 -4.02 -9.05 -0.03
CA GLU A 59 -3.74 -10.14 -0.97
C GLU A 59 -4.28 -9.83 -2.37
N LYS A 60 -5.51 -9.34 -2.45
CA LYS A 60 -6.17 -9.05 -3.72
C LYS A 60 -5.43 -7.98 -4.53
N VAL A 61 -5.02 -6.88 -3.91
CA VAL A 61 -4.31 -5.82 -4.64
C VAL A 61 -2.91 -6.26 -5.07
N ILE A 62 -2.24 -7.11 -4.28
CA ILE A 62 -0.97 -7.73 -4.70
C ILE A 62 -1.19 -8.67 -5.88
N GLN A 63 -2.23 -9.51 -5.86
CA GLN A 63 -2.59 -10.36 -6.99
C GLN A 63 -2.89 -9.56 -8.26
N ARG A 64 -3.64 -8.45 -8.14
CA ARG A 64 -3.93 -7.53 -9.25
C ARG A 64 -2.63 -7.01 -9.86
N ALA A 65 -1.67 -6.61 -9.02
CA ALA A 65 -0.39 -6.11 -9.49
C ALA A 65 0.44 -7.20 -10.19
N VAL A 66 0.55 -8.38 -9.58
CA VAL A 66 1.33 -9.50 -10.14
C VAL A 66 0.74 -10.02 -11.45
N GLN A 67 -0.58 -10.02 -11.58
CA GLN A 67 -1.30 -10.44 -12.78
C GLN A 67 -1.40 -9.35 -13.84
N GLU A 68 -0.88 -8.15 -13.57
CA GLU A 68 -1.00 -6.98 -14.45
C GLU A 68 -2.47 -6.71 -14.84
N TYR A 69 -3.35 -6.82 -13.84
CA TYR A 69 -4.78 -6.67 -14.04
C TYR A 69 -5.12 -5.28 -14.59
N VAL A 70 -6.02 -5.22 -15.55
CA VAL A 70 -6.49 -3.97 -16.13
C VAL A 70 -7.89 -3.68 -15.61
N TYR A 71 -8.02 -2.63 -14.80
CA TYR A 71 -9.31 -2.15 -14.33
C TYR A 71 -10.10 -1.53 -15.47
N THR A 72 -11.38 -1.85 -15.50
CA THR A 72 -12.33 -1.39 -16.51
C THR A 72 -13.57 -0.77 -15.85
N GLU A 73 -14.56 -0.37 -16.67
CA GLU A 73 -15.83 0.15 -16.18
C GLU A 73 -16.59 -0.84 -15.29
N ASP A 74 -16.38 -2.14 -15.48
CA ASP A 74 -17.05 -3.20 -14.72
C ASP A 74 -16.53 -3.32 -13.27
N ASP A 75 -15.37 -2.73 -12.98
CA ASP A 75 -14.73 -2.77 -11.67
C ASP A 75 -15.11 -1.59 -10.76
N VAL A 76 -15.81 -0.63 -11.29
CA VAL A 76 -16.17 0.60 -10.58
C VAL A 76 -17.67 0.80 -10.51
N PHE A 77 -18.15 1.48 -9.47
CA PHE A 77 -19.56 1.77 -9.26
C PHE A 77 -19.76 3.22 -8.80
N PHE A 78 -20.91 3.79 -9.14
CA PHE A 78 -21.26 5.17 -8.80
C PHE A 78 -22.12 5.23 -7.54
N LEU A 79 -21.66 5.99 -6.55
CA LEU A 79 -22.38 6.21 -5.31
C LEU A 79 -21.99 7.58 -4.71
N ASN A 80 -22.98 8.33 -4.22
CA ASN A 80 -22.74 9.63 -3.60
C ASN A 80 -21.90 10.58 -4.48
N GLU A 81 -22.29 10.72 -5.72
CA GLU A 81 -21.68 11.62 -6.71
C GLU A 81 -20.21 11.31 -7.05
N GLN A 82 -19.74 10.12 -6.70
CA GLN A 82 -18.38 9.63 -7.00
C GLN A 82 -18.37 8.21 -7.51
N TRP A 83 -17.35 7.89 -8.29
CA TRP A 83 -17.01 6.52 -8.67
C TRP A 83 -16.07 5.90 -7.65
N HIS A 84 -16.34 4.64 -7.32
CA HIS A 84 -15.64 3.85 -6.30
C HIS A 84 -15.18 2.51 -6.87
N CYS A 85 -14.19 1.90 -6.21
CA CYS A 85 -13.76 0.53 -6.47
C CYS A 85 -13.68 -0.24 -5.15
N PHE A 86 -14.19 -1.47 -5.11
CA PHE A 86 -14.13 -2.29 -3.89
C PHE A 86 -12.70 -2.75 -3.54
N ASP A 87 -11.76 -2.70 -4.48
CA ASP A 87 -10.38 -3.10 -4.25
C ASP A 87 -9.54 -1.97 -3.62
N ALA A 88 -10.05 -0.74 -3.60
CA ALA A 88 -9.31 0.44 -3.16
C ALA A 88 -10.04 1.23 -2.08
N HIS A 89 -9.27 1.98 -1.29
CA HIS A 89 -9.82 2.93 -0.34
C HIS A 89 -10.53 4.11 -1.04
N SER A 90 -11.47 4.72 -0.35
CA SER A 90 -12.24 5.86 -0.87
C SER A 90 -11.40 7.09 -1.23
N GLU A 91 -10.15 7.15 -0.81
CA GLU A 91 -9.19 8.18 -1.27
C GLU A 91 -9.01 8.19 -2.78
N LEU A 92 -9.13 7.02 -3.43
CA LEU A 92 -9.04 6.90 -4.88
C LEU A 92 -10.35 7.19 -5.59
N SER A 93 -11.44 7.35 -4.85
CA SER A 93 -12.75 7.67 -5.42
C SER A 93 -12.71 9.02 -6.13
N ASN A 94 -13.42 9.13 -7.26
CA ASN A 94 -13.37 10.32 -8.11
C ASN A 94 -14.73 10.57 -8.78
N PRO A 95 -15.14 11.83 -8.98
CA PRO A 95 -16.32 12.15 -9.78
C PRO A 95 -16.21 11.71 -11.24
N SER A 96 -15.00 11.59 -11.77
CA SER A 96 -14.72 11.11 -13.13
C SER A 96 -14.44 9.61 -13.13
N LYS A 97 -15.24 8.85 -13.89
CA LYS A 97 -15.05 7.42 -14.08
C LYS A 97 -13.72 7.09 -14.76
N GLU A 98 -13.39 7.85 -15.78
CA GLU A 98 -12.14 7.69 -16.52
C GLU A 98 -10.93 7.93 -15.62
N LYS A 99 -11.03 8.90 -14.72
CA LYS A 99 -9.95 9.25 -13.80
C LYS A 99 -9.68 8.14 -12.79
N ILE A 100 -10.71 7.60 -12.13
CA ILE A 100 -10.51 6.49 -11.18
C ILE A 100 -9.94 5.25 -11.86
N ILE A 101 -10.41 4.89 -13.06
CA ILE A 101 -9.90 3.74 -13.81
C ILE A 101 -8.42 3.96 -14.16
N SER A 102 -8.07 5.15 -14.62
CA SER A 102 -6.68 5.51 -14.92
C SER A 102 -5.80 5.43 -13.68
N ASP A 103 -6.26 5.96 -12.55
CA ASP A 103 -5.51 5.94 -11.29
C ASP A 103 -5.31 4.50 -10.78
N LEU A 104 -6.36 3.67 -10.80
CA LEU A 104 -6.26 2.26 -10.41
C LEU A 104 -5.25 1.48 -11.26
N ASN A 105 -5.25 1.70 -12.57
CA ASN A 105 -4.29 1.05 -13.47
C ASN A 105 -2.86 1.54 -13.23
N LEU A 106 -2.68 2.82 -12.91
CA LEU A 106 -1.37 3.36 -12.52
C LEU A 106 -0.88 2.71 -11.21
N GLU A 107 -1.76 2.52 -10.22
CA GLU A 107 -1.39 1.88 -8.96
C GLU A 107 -1.02 0.40 -9.14
N VAL A 108 -1.67 -0.32 -10.07
CA VAL A 108 -1.27 -1.67 -10.47
C VAL A 108 0.18 -1.68 -10.99
N GLU A 109 0.47 -0.77 -11.92
CA GLU A 109 1.80 -0.67 -12.53
C GLU A 109 2.87 -0.30 -11.50
N GLN A 110 2.63 0.72 -10.68
CA GLN A 110 3.57 1.16 -9.64
C GLN A 110 3.81 0.07 -8.60
N THR A 111 2.75 -0.64 -8.19
CA THR A 111 2.87 -1.74 -7.24
C THR A 111 3.71 -2.88 -7.81
N LEU A 112 3.51 -3.24 -9.08
CA LEU A 112 4.30 -4.27 -9.76
C LEU A 112 5.78 -3.88 -9.84
N VAL A 113 6.07 -2.66 -10.23
CA VAL A 113 7.45 -2.14 -10.29
C VAL A 113 8.09 -2.20 -8.91
N GLN A 114 7.37 -1.76 -7.88
CA GLN A 114 7.87 -1.80 -6.50
C GLN A 114 8.11 -3.23 -6.02
N LEU A 115 7.19 -4.17 -6.28
CA LEU A 115 7.34 -5.58 -5.90
C LEU A 115 8.62 -6.21 -6.47
N LYS A 116 9.00 -5.86 -7.70
CA LYS A 116 10.21 -6.39 -8.35
C LYS A 116 11.51 -5.95 -7.68
N GLN A 117 11.52 -4.84 -6.96
CA GLN A 117 12.71 -4.30 -6.31
C GLN A 117 12.62 -4.30 -4.77
N THR A 118 11.49 -4.66 -4.19
CA THR A 118 11.26 -4.62 -2.75
C THR A 118 12.20 -5.57 -1.99
N SER A 119 12.87 -5.03 -0.98
CA SER A 119 13.69 -5.78 -0.04
C SER A 119 12.94 -6.16 1.24
N HIS A 120 11.98 -5.33 1.65
CA HIS A 120 11.17 -5.52 2.86
C HIS A 120 9.73 -5.14 2.61
N VAL A 121 8.82 -5.99 3.09
CA VAL A 121 7.37 -5.71 3.11
C VAL A 121 6.94 -5.53 4.55
N ILE A 122 6.21 -4.44 4.84
CA ILE A 122 5.63 -4.13 6.14
C ILE A 122 4.11 -4.13 5.98
N ILE A 123 3.42 -4.95 6.79
CA ILE A 123 1.97 -5.10 6.80
C ILE A 123 1.42 -4.79 8.19
#